data_99641cc0ea73a0a9eb8c4ab0ede1e5e7
#
_entry.id   99641cc0ea73a0a9eb8c4ab0ede1e5e7
#
_cell.length_a   1.000
_cell.length_b   1.000
_cell.length_c   1.000
_cell.angle_alpha   90.00
_cell.angle_beta   90.00
_cell.angle_gamma   90.00
#
_symmetry.space_group_name_H-M   'P 1'
#
loop_
_entity.id
_entity.type
_entity.pdbx_description
1 polymer ?
#
loop_
_entity_poly.entity_id
_entity_poly.type
_entity_poly.pdbx_seq_one_letter_code
_entity_poly.pdbx_strand_id
1 'polypeptide(L)'
;MAKERGARTGEAADSRIAARNKKAILAAAIGVFIEKGYDGASIAEIAKRAELPKANVYYYFGSKETIYRTIIADLIDEWDRALDHLDASREPAEALAAYIRAKLDFSRRHAAQSRMFANEAVHGGRFLSRKDRAHMLTVTLRKAPVFEAWAKAGKMDPVDPAHLFIMIWATTQYYADYEILAETHLETRRLTARDFDRAAETIIGVVLKGCGIAPSGA
;
A
#
# COMPACT_ATOMS: atom_id res chain seq x y z
N MET A 1 5.73 -32.01 -32.89
CA MET A 1 6.37 -30.70 -32.56
C MET A 1 5.53 -29.47 -32.93
N ALA A 2 4.78 -29.41 -34.03
CA ALA A 2 3.93 -28.25 -34.37
C ALA A 2 2.65 -28.10 -33.50
N LYS A 3 2.02 -29.20 -33.07
CA LYS A 3 0.82 -29.21 -32.21
C LYS A 3 1.06 -28.73 -30.79
N GLU A 4 2.25 -28.96 -30.21
CA GLU A 4 2.59 -28.50 -28.85
C GLU A 4 2.94 -27.00 -28.79
N ARG A 5 3.42 -26.39 -29.87
CA ARG A 5 3.65 -24.95 -29.95
C ARG A 5 2.33 -24.16 -30.02
N GLY A 6 1.30 -24.70 -30.70
CA GLY A 6 0.01 -24.04 -30.81
C GLY A 6 -0.78 -24.04 -29.48
N ALA A 7 -0.71 -25.12 -28.69
CA ALA A 7 -1.36 -25.21 -27.38
C ALA A 7 -0.73 -24.22 -26.37
N ARG A 8 0.60 -24.13 -26.31
CA ARG A 8 1.32 -23.21 -25.42
C ARG A 8 1.09 -21.73 -25.73
N THR A 9 0.88 -21.36 -27.01
CA THR A 9 0.56 -19.98 -27.40
C THR A 9 -0.88 -19.62 -27.04
N GLY A 10 -1.81 -20.55 -27.12
CA GLY A 10 -3.22 -20.38 -26.70
C GLY A 10 -3.33 -20.18 -25.18
N GLU A 11 -2.74 -21.05 -24.39
CA GLU A 11 -2.73 -20.93 -22.92
C GLU A 11 -2.08 -19.63 -22.41
N ALA A 12 -1.00 -19.19 -23.06
CA ALA A 12 -0.35 -17.93 -22.71
C ALA A 12 -1.18 -16.71 -23.12
N ALA A 13 -1.99 -16.79 -24.16
CA ALA A 13 -2.91 -15.73 -24.58
C ALA A 13 -4.11 -15.65 -23.62
N ASP A 14 -4.69 -16.78 -23.25
CA ASP A 14 -5.80 -16.86 -22.30
C ASP A 14 -5.39 -16.38 -20.91
N SER A 15 -4.19 -16.72 -20.45
CA SER A 15 -3.63 -16.23 -19.18
C SER A 15 -3.47 -14.71 -19.19
N ARG A 16 -3.01 -14.12 -20.29
CA ARG A 16 -2.88 -12.65 -20.43
C ARG A 16 -4.23 -11.94 -20.45
N ILE A 17 -5.21 -12.50 -21.12
CA ILE A 17 -6.58 -11.97 -21.16
C ILE A 17 -7.20 -12.03 -19.75
N ALA A 18 -7.03 -13.14 -19.05
CA ALA A 18 -7.53 -13.30 -17.68
C ALA A 18 -6.90 -12.30 -16.72
N ALA A 19 -5.58 -12.10 -16.79
CA ALA A 19 -4.87 -11.11 -15.96
C ALA A 19 -5.34 -9.68 -16.25
N ARG A 20 -5.52 -9.33 -17.52
CA ARG A 20 -6.06 -8.01 -17.93
C ARG A 20 -7.47 -7.80 -17.40
N ASN A 21 -8.33 -8.78 -17.53
CA ASN A 21 -9.71 -8.68 -17.07
C ASN A 21 -9.80 -8.58 -15.55
N LYS A 22 -9.03 -9.37 -14.80
CA LYS A 22 -8.95 -9.25 -13.33
C LYS A 22 -8.49 -7.85 -12.92
N LYS A 23 -7.45 -7.30 -13.56
CA LYS A 23 -6.97 -5.95 -13.29
C LYS A 23 -8.02 -4.87 -13.58
N ALA A 24 -8.76 -4.99 -14.68
CA ALA A 24 -9.85 -4.07 -15.02
C ALA A 24 -10.99 -4.14 -14.00
N ILE A 25 -11.38 -5.35 -13.56
CA ILE A 25 -12.41 -5.53 -12.53
C ILE A 25 -11.98 -4.90 -11.20
N LEU A 26 -10.74 -5.13 -10.74
CA LEU A 26 -10.25 -4.54 -9.49
C LEU A 26 -10.19 -3.02 -9.57
N ALA A 27 -9.70 -2.45 -10.66
CA ALA A 27 -9.66 -1.00 -10.86
C ALA A 27 -11.06 -0.37 -10.85
N ALA A 28 -12.02 -0.99 -11.55
CA ALA A 28 -13.41 -0.56 -11.54
C ALA A 28 -14.05 -0.66 -10.15
N ALA A 29 -13.78 -1.76 -9.43
CA ALA A 29 -14.30 -2.01 -8.09
C ALA A 29 -13.82 -0.99 -7.08
N ILE A 30 -12.53 -0.61 -7.10
CA ILE A 30 -11.97 0.44 -6.24
C ILE A 30 -12.78 1.73 -6.40
N GLY A 31 -13.02 2.19 -7.64
CA GLY A 31 -13.80 3.39 -7.89
C GLY A 31 -15.25 3.29 -7.36
N VAL A 32 -15.91 2.14 -7.57
CA VAL A 32 -17.29 1.94 -7.08
C VAL A 32 -17.34 1.90 -5.55
N PHE A 33 -16.38 1.22 -4.89
CA PHE A 33 -16.32 1.15 -3.43
C PHE A 33 -16.03 2.51 -2.78
N ILE A 34 -15.21 3.35 -3.39
CA ILE A 34 -14.94 4.71 -2.88
C ILE A 34 -16.17 5.59 -2.98
N GLU A 35 -16.89 5.52 -4.11
CA GLU A 35 -18.08 6.36 -4.35
C GLU A 35 -19.28 5.95 -3.51
N LYS A 36 -19.49 4.65 -3.26
CA LYS A 36 -20.73 4.10 -2.69
C LYS A 36 -20.55 3.31 -1.40
N GLY A 37 -19.33 3.14 -0.95
CA GLY A 37 -18.99 2.21 0.12
C GLY A 37 -19.20 0.74 -0.30
N TYR A 38 -18.86 -0.18 0.61
CA TYR A 38 -19.03 -1.61 0.34
C TYR A 38 -20.50 -1.98 0.15
N ASP A 39 -21.40 -1.51 1.05
CA ASP A 39 -22.79 -1.95 1.05
C ASP A 39 -23.57 -1.40 -0.16
N GLY A 40 -23.30 -0.16 -0.57
CA GLY A 40 -23.92 0.48 -1.74
C GLY A 40 -23.39 0.02 -3.10
N ALA A 41 -22.24 -0.65 -3.15
CA ALA A 41 -21.64 -1.16 -4.36
C ALA A 41 -22.31 -2.45 -4.87
N SER A 42 -22.41 -2.62 -6.19
CA SER A 42 -22.96 -3.82 -6.80
C SER A 42 -22.02 -4.42 -7.87
N ILE A 43 -22.08 -5.74 -8.04
CA ILE A 43 -21.36 -6.44 -9.11
C ILE A 43 -21.77 -5.92 -10.50
N ALA A 44 -23.03 -5.51 -10.67
CA ALA A 44 -23.51 -4.97 -11.95
C ALA A 44 -22.81 -3.65 -12.30
N GLU A 45 -22.60 -2.76 -11.33
CA GLU A 45 -21.89 -1.48 -11.52
C GLU A 45 -20.40 -1.70 -11.77
N ILE A 46 -19.78 -2.62 -11.01
CA ILE A 46 -18.37 -2.99 -11.23
C ILE A 46 -18.18 -3.52 -12.64
N ALA A 47 -19.06 -4.43 -13.10
CA ALA A 47 -19.01 -5.00 -14.43
C ALA A 47 -19.18 -3.92 -15.52
N LYS A 48 -20.17 -3.02 -15.34
CA LYS A 48 -20.41 -1.88 -16.26
C LYS A 48 -19.18 -0.98 -16.36
N ARG A 49 -18.56 -0.62 -15.21
CA ARG A 49 -17.37 0.26 -15.17
C ARG A 49 -16.12 -0.45 -15.72
N ALA A 50 -16.02 -1.77 -15.56
CA ALA A 50 -14.94 -2.59 -16.11
C ALA A 50 -15.10 -2.86 -17.62
N GLU A 51 -16.23 -2.47 -18.21
CA GLU A 51 -16.61 -2.79 -19.60
C GLU A 51 -16.61 -4.30 -19.89
N LEU A 52 -17.05 -5.10 -18.91
CA LEU A 52 -17.08 -6.55 -18.98
C LEU A 52 -18.47 -7.09 -18.67
N PRO A 53 -18.87 -8.23 -19.26
CA PRO A 53 -20.08 -8.92 -18.86
C PRO A 53 -20.08 -9.27 -17.38
N LYS A 54 -21.23 -9.14 -16.70
CA LYS A 54 -21.40 -9.52 -15.29
C LYS A 54 -20.95 -10.96 -14.99
N ALA A 55 -21.18 -11.87 -15.94
CA ALA A 55 -20.73 -13.25 -15.86
C ALA A 55 -19.21 -13.38 -15.71
N ASN A 56 -18.42 -12.51 -16.37
CA ASN A 56 -16.97 -12.51 -16.24
C ASN A 56 -16.53 -12.11 -14.83
N VAL A 57 -17.21 -11.13 -14.20
CA VAL A 57 -16.91 -10.73 -12.83
C VAL A 57 -17.13 -11.89 -11.87
N TYR A 58 -18.25 -12.59 -12.00
CA TYR A 58 -18.51 -13.79 -11.20
C TYR A 58 -17.53 -14.93 -11.50
N TYR A 59 -17.16 -15.13 -12.76
CA TYR A 59 -16.18 -16.14 -13.13
C TYR A 59 -14.80 -15.91 -12.46
N TYR A 60 -14.33 -14.66 -12.43
CA TYR A 60 -13.01 -14.35 -11.87
C TYR A 60 -12.97 -14.23 -10.35
N PHE A 61 -14.04 -13.76 -9.73
CA PHE A 61 -14.03 -13.40 -8.31
C PHE A 61 -15.14 -14.06 -7.48
N GLY A 62 -16.18 -14.57 -8.08
CA GLY A 62 -17.28 -15.24 -7.39
C GLY A 62 -18.21 -14.31 -6.63
N SER A 63 -17.70 -13.34 -5.87
CA SER A 63 -18.49 -12.43 -5.05
C SER A 63 -17.90 -11.02 -4.94
N LYS A 64 -18.75 -10.05 -4.54
CA LYS A 64 -18.34 -8.69 -4.20
C LYS A 64 -17.34 -8.69 -3.03
N GLU A 65 -17.56 -9.56 -2.06
CA GLU A 65 -16.67 -9.70 -0.90
C GLU A 65 -15.27 -10.18 -1.32
N THR A 66 -15.18 -11.15 -2.21
CA THR A 66 -13.89 -11.63 -2.71
C THR A 66 -13.11 -10.51 -3.42
N ILE A 67 -13.79 -9.70 -4.23
CA ILE A 67 -13.16 -8.54 -4.88
C ILE A 67 -12.60 -7.57 -3.82
N TYR A 68 -13.42 -7.22 -2.82
CA TYR A 68 -13.02 -6.30 -1.76
C TYR A 68 -11.82 -6.81 -0.97
N ARG A 69 -11.86 -8.08 -0.54
CA ARG A 69 -10.75 -8.74 0.17
C ARG A 69 -9.48 -8.83 -0.68
N THR A 70 -9.61 -9.07 -1.99
CA THR A 70 -8.45 -9.08 -2.90
C THR A 70 -7.78 -7.71 -2.94
N ILE A 71 -8.55 -6.63 -3.06
CA ILE A 71 -8.01 -5.27 -3.06
C ILE A 71 -7.25 -4.97 -1.76
N ILE A 72 -7.80 -5.37 -0.61
CA ILE A 72 -7.15 -5.20 0.69
C ILE A 72 -5.87 -6.03 0.79
N ALA A 73 -5.88 -7.28 0.33
CA ALA A 73 -4.71 -8.13 0.35
C ALA A 73 -3.58 -7.59 -0.55
N ASP A 74 -3.91 -7.19 -1.77
CA ASP A 74 -2.96 -6.58 -2.71
C ASP A 74 -2.31 -5.31 -2.11
N LEU A 75 -3.08 -4.52 -1.37
CA LEU A 75 -2.60 -3.34 -0.67
C LEU A 75 -1.57 -3.70 0.42
N ILE A 76 -1.86 -4.70 1.23
CA ILE A 76 -0.98 -5.18 2.30
C ILE A 76 0.34 -5.70 1.69
N ASP A 77 0.25 -6.47 0.62
CA ASP A 77 1.43 -6.99 -0.10
C ASP A 77 2.32 -5.87 -0.67
N GLU A 78 1.72 -4.78 -1.15
CA GLU A 78 2.48 -3.61 -1.61
C GLU A 78 3.19 -2.89 -0.46
N TRP A 79 2.56 -2.79 0.71
CA TRP A 79 3.20 -2.20 1.89
C TRP A 79 4.39 -3.03 2.38
N ASP A 80 4.30 -4.34 2.29
CA ASP A 80 5.40 -5.24 2.67
C ASP A 80 6.65 -5.00 1.84
N ARG A 81 6.51 -4.75 0.54
CA ARG A 81 7.66 -4.45 -0.33
C ARG A 81 8.42 -3.19 0.11
N ALA A 82 7.72 -2.19 0.66
CA ALA A 82 8.40 -1.02 1.20
C ALA A 82 9.32 -1.37 2.38
N LEU A 83 8.97 -2.39 3.17
CA LEU A 83 9.75 -2.83 4.32
C LEU A 83 11.07 -3.54 3.94
N ASP A 84 11.23 -3.96 2.68
CA ASP A 84 12.48 -4.56 2.20
C ASP A 84 13.66 -3.57 2.24
N HIS A 85 13.37 -2.27 2.27
CA HIS A 85 14.39 -1.24 2.48
C HIS A 85 15.02 -1.28 3.88
N LEU A 86 14.30 -1.81 4.89
CA LEU A 86 14.78 -1.92 6.27
C LEU A 86 15.58 -3.22 6.44
N ASP A 87 16.89 -3.08 6.39
CA ASP A 87 17.87 -4.17 6.53
C ASP A 87 19.02 -3.73 7.45
N ALA A 88 19.40 -4.58 8.41
CA ALA A 88 20.44 -4.27 9.39
C ALA A 88 21.83 -4.08 8.78
N SER A 89 22.07 -4.58 7.56
CA SER A 89 23.32 -4.38 6.82
C SER A 89 23.45 -2.98 6.21
N ARG A 90 22.35 -2.23 6.11
CA ARG A 90 22.34 -0.87 5.54
C ARG A 90 22.54 0.19 6.61
N GLU A 91 23.00 1.35 6.18
CA GLU A 91 23.04 2.53 7.06
C GLU A 91 21.61 2.99 7.41
N PRO A 92 21.31 3.24 8.72
CA PRO A 92 19.95 3.59 9.17
C PRO A 92 19.36 4.78 8.43
N ALA A 93 20.16 5.81 8.17
CA ALA A 93 19.71 7.00 7.45
C ALA A 93 19.20 6.68 6.04
N GLU A 94 19.95 5.87 5.31
CA GLU A 94 19.59 5.47 3.94
C GLU A 94 18.36 4.54 3.93
N ALA A 95 18.33 3.55 4.83
CA ALA A 95 17.27 2.57 4.93
C ALA A 95 15.93 3.23 5.29
N LEU A 96 15.92 4.08 6.31
CA LEU A 96 14.72 4.82 6.74
C LEU A 96 14.27 5.83 5.67
N ALA A 97 15.20 6.54 5.04
CA ALA A 97 14.86 7.47 3.97
C ALA A 97 14.23 6.73 2.78
N ALA A 98 14.79 5.59 2.37
CA ALA A 98 14.24 4.77 1.28
C ALA A 98 12.84 4.23 1.63
N TYR A 99 12.66 3.74 2.86
CA TYR A 99 11.37 3.25 3.35
C TYR A 99 10.30 4.35 3.35
N ILE A 100 10.60 5.53 3.92
CA ILE A 100 9.66 6.67 3.97
C ILE A 100 9.30 7.14 2.56
N ARG A 101 10.28 7.23 1.64
CA ARG A 101 10.02 7.58 0.23
C ARG A 101 9.13 6.55 -0.45
N ALA A 102 9.37 5.27 -0.24
CA ALA A 102 8.55 4.20 -0.80
C ALA A 102 7.10 4.28 -0.29
N LYS A 103 6.90 4.57 1.00
CA LYS A 103 5.57 4.77 1.60
C LYS A 103 4.83 5.97 1.01
N LEU A 104 5.50 7.09 0.84
CA LEU A 104 4.90 8.30 0.24
C LEU A 104 4.61 8.11 -1.25
N ASP A 105 5.50 7.46 -1.99
CA ASP A 105 5.24 7.14 -3.40
C ASP A 105 4.05 6.19 -3.56
N PHE A 106 3.91 5.23 -2.64
CA PHE A 106 2.71 4.41 -2.55
C PHE A 106 1.46 5.26 -2.31
N SER A 107 1.47 6.13 -1.29
CA SER A 107 0.35 7.04 -0.97
C SER A 107 -0.03 7.91 -2.17
N ARG A 108 0.95 8.38 -2.93
CA ARG A 108 0.72 9.15 -4.17
C ARG A 108 0.07 8.33 -5.27
N ARG A 109 0.53 7.10 -5.49
CA ARG A 109 0.04 6.25 -6.61
C ARG A 109 -1.22 5.49 -6.30
N HIS A 110 -1.46 5.19 -5.04
CA HIS A 110 -2.54 4.31 -4.57
C HIS A 110 -3.45 4.98 -3.53
N ALA A 111 -3.64 6.30 -3.64
CA ALA A 111 -4.46 7.08 -2.70
C ALA A 111 -5.87 6.50 -2.51
N ALA A 112 -6.47 6.02 -3.60
CA ALA A 112 -7.80 5.43 -3.59
C ALA A 112 -7.87 4.14 -2.73
N GLN A 113 -6.90 3.25 -2.89
CA GLN A 113 -6.82 2.01 -2.11
C GLN A 113 -6.48 2.30 -0.64
N SER A 114 -5.60 3.29 -0.38
CA SER A 114 -5.27 3.73 0.97
C SER A 114 -6.52 4.20 1.70
N ARG A 115 -7.31 5.09 1.10
CA ARG A 115 -8.61 5.56 1.67
C ARG A 115 -9.60 4.42 1.92
N MET A 116 -9.68 3.46 1.00
CA MET A 116 -10.53 2.28 1.18
C MET A 116 -10.12 1.47 2.40
N PHE A 117 -8.82 1.27 2.61
CA PHE A 117 -8.29 0.58 3.79
C PHE A 117 -8.50 1.39 5.07
N ALA A 118 -8.22 2.70 5.06
CA ALA A 118 -8.44 3.57 6.20
C ALA A 118 -9.91 3.54 6.65
N ASN A 119 -10.84 3.61 5.69
CA ASN A 119 -12.27 3.48 5.95
C ASN A 119 -12.64 2.12 6.55
N GLU A 120 -12.08 1.03 6.03
CA GLU A 120 -12.25 -0.33 6.57
C GLU A 120 -11.75 -0.40 8.02
N ALA A 121 -10.57 0.14 8.31
CA ALA A 121 -9.98 0.14 9.63
C ALA A 121 -10.82 0.93 10.65
N VAL A 122 -11.31 2.11 10.29
CA VAL A 122 -12.18 2.96 11.12
C VAL A 122 -13.52 2.27 11.44
N HIS A 123 -14.05 1.46 10.50
CA HIS A 123 -15.28 0.70 10.69
C HIS A 123 -15.06 -0.68 11.31
N GLY A 124 -13.93 -0.90 11.99
CA GLY A 124 -13.65 -2.10 12.79
C GLY A 124 -13.02 -3.25 12.00
N GLY A 125 -12.66 -3.05 10.73
CA GLY A 125 -11.93 -4.03 9.93
C GLY A 125 -12.74 -5.30 9.65
N ARG A 126 -13.99 -5.18 9.25
CA ARG A 126 -14.93 -6.29 8.97
C ARG A 126 -14.36 -7.28 7.95
N PHE A 127 -13.66 -6.76 6.93
CA PHE A 127 -13.10 -7.55 5.84
C PHE A 127 -11.62 -7.90 6.03
N LEU A 128 -10.98 -7.41 7.10
CA LEU A 128 -9.64 -7.85 7.50
C LEU A 128 -9.73 -9.22 8.15
N SER A 129 -9.19 -10.23 7.49
CA SER A 129 -9.15 -11.59 8.04
C SER A 129 -8.23 -11.67 9.27
N ARG A 130 -8.37 -12.76 10.06
CA ARG A 130 -7.39 -13.03 11.12
C ARG A 130 -5.97 -13.18 10.58
N LYS A 131 -5.83 -13.70 9.36
CA LYS A 131 -4.54 -13.85 8.67
C LYS A 131 -3.93 -12.49 8.37
N ASP A 132 -4.71 -11.53 7.83
CA ASP A 132 -4.23 -10.19 7.50
C ASP A 132 -3.76 -9.45 8.77
N ARG A 133 -4.54 -9.53 9.86
CA ARG A 133 -4.17 -8.93 11.16
C ARG A 133 -2.91 -9.55 11.76
N ALA A 134 -2.81 -10.88 11.73
CA ALA A 134 -1.63 -11.60 12.19
C ALA A 134 -0.40 -11.28 11.32
N HIS A 135 -0.60 -11.12 10.02
CA HIS A 135 0.45 -10.74 9.09
C HIS A 135 1.01 -9.34 9.39
N MET A 136 0.15 -8.33 9.54
CA MET A 136 0.56 -6.97 9.89
C MET A 136 1.36 -6.92 11.21
N LEU A 137 0.93 -7.67 12.22
CA LEU A 137 1.68 -7.80 13.48
C LEU A 137 3.05 -8.46 13.24
N THR A 138 3.06 -9.58 12.51
CA THR A 138 4.29 -10.35 12.22
C THR A 138 5.32 -9.50 11.47
N VAL A 139 4.89 -8.67 10.53
CA VAL A 139 5.75 -7.77 9.77
C VAL A 139 6.48 -6.80 10.70
N THR A 140 5.77 -6.15 11.60
CA THR A 140 6.34 -5.25 12.61
C THR A 140 7.37 -5.98 13.48
N LEU A 141 7.01 -7.16 14.00
CA LEU A 141 7.89 -7.96 14.85
C LEU A 141 9.16 -8.44 14.10
N ARG A 142 9.06 -8.80 12.83
CA ARG A 142 10.21 -9.22 12.02
C ARG A 142 11.20 -8.10 11.76
N LYS A 143 10.76 -6.85 11.74
CA LYS A 143 11.63 -5.69 11.50
C LYS A 143 12.17 -5.06 12.78
N ALA A 144 11.61 -5.35 13.94
CA ALA A 144 12.13 -4.85 15.23
C ALA A 144 13.63 -5.18 15.44
N PRO A 145 14.15 -6.40 15.14
CA PRO A 145 15.57 -6.70 15.28
C PRO A 145 16.51 -5.83 14.45
N VAL A 146 16.04 -5.23 13.36
CA VAL A 146 16.84 -4.31 12.54
C VAL A 146 17.17 -3.05 13.34
N PHE A 147 16.18 -2.47 14.00
CA PHE A 147 16.34 -1.27 14.85
C PHE A 147 17.21 -1.57 16.07
N GLU A 148 17.02 -2.75 16.69
CA GLU A 148 17.86 -3.20 17.80
C GLU A 148 19.34 -3.36 17.38
N ALA A 149 19.60 -3.91 16.19
CA ALA A 149 20.94 -4.05 15.66
C ALA A 149 21.60 -2.70 15.42
N TRP A 150 20.90 -1.73 14.85
CA TRP A 150 21.39 -0.37 14.65
C TRP A 150 21.68 0.35 15.98
N ALA A 151 20.79 0.22 16.97
CA ALA A 151 21.00 0.80 18.29
C ALA A 151 22.21 0.17 19.01
N LYS A 152 22.35 -1.16 18.97
CA LYS A 152 23.54 -1.87 19.53
C LYS A 152 24.84 -1.47 18.84
N ALA A 153 24.79 -1.14 17.55
CA ALA A 153 25.94 -0.65 16.80
C ALA A 153 26.23 0.84 17.04
N GLY A 154 25.47 1.53 17.88
CA GLY A 154 25.60 2.97 18.14
C GLY A 154 25.26 3.86 16.94
N LYS A 155 24.52 3.35 15.96
CA LYS A 155 24.13 4.06 14.74
C LYS A 155 22.81 4.81 14.87
N MET A 156 22.04 4.56 15.91
CA MET A 156 20.82 5.27 16.29
C MET A 156 20.54 5.14 17.78
N ASP A 157 19.70 6.03 18.30
CA ASP A 157 19.20 5.89 19.65
C ASP A 157 18.19 4.74 19.76
N PRO A 158 18.07 4.09 20.93
CA PRO A 158 17.05 3.10 21.17
C PRO A 158 15.64 3.71 21.02
N VAL A 159 14.80 3.10 20.20
CA VAL A 159 13.40 3.50 19.99
C VAL A 159 12.48 2.29 20.09
N ASP A 160 11.22 2.50 20.42
CA ASP A 160 10.20 1.46 20.27
C ASP A 160 9.83 1.32 18.78
N PRO A 161 10.15 0.19 18.13
CA PRO A 161 9.89 0.01 16.71
C PRO A 161 8.40 0.07 16.35
N ALA A 162 7.50 -0.41 17.23
CA ALA A 162 6.07 -0.42 16.98
C ALA A 162 5.52 1.01 16.90
N HIS A 163 5.90 1.87 17.86
CA HIS A 163 5.50 3.27 17.87
C HIS A 163 6.13 4.06 16.73
N LEU A 164 7.39 3.78 16.37
CA LEU A 164 8.03 4.39 15.22
C LEU A 164 7.33 4.04 13.91
N PHE A 165 6.93 2.78 13.72
CA PHE A 165 6.14 2.36 12.55
C PHE A 165 4.79 3.08 12.50
N ILE A 166 4.05 3.12 13.61
CA ILE A 166 2.75 3.82 13.67
C ILE A 166 2.93 5.29 13.26
N MET A 167 3.96 5.97 13.78
CA MET A 167 4.25 7.36 13.44
C MET A 167 4.56 7.54 11.95
N ILE A 168 5.42 6.68 11.38
CA ILE A 168 5.77 6.75 9.96
C ILE A 168 4.52 6.47 9.10
N TRP A 169 3.72 5.46 9.46
CA TRP A 169 2.49 5.14 8.71
C TRP A 169 1.50 6.29 8.78
N ALA A 170 1.22 6.82 9.95
CA ALA A 170 0.28 7.94 10.11
C ALA A 170 0.70 9.16 9.28
N THR A 171 1.98 9.52 9.30
CA THR A 171 2.47 10.70 8.57
C THR A 171 2.52 10.49 7.06
N THR A 172 2.90 9.29 6.59
CA THR A 172 2.98 9.01 5.15
C THR A 172 1.63 8.74 4.50
N GLN A 173 0.70 8.13 5.22
CA GLN A 173 -0.65 7.84 4.71
C GLN A 173 -1.58 9.06 4.76
N TYR A 174 -1.31 10.03 5.60
CA TYR A 174 -2.12 11.25 5.74
C TYR A 174 -2.38 11.93 4.39
N TYR A 175 -1.38 12.00 3.52
CA TYR A 175 -1.49 12.62 2.19
C TYR A 175 -2.43 11.89 1.23
N ALA A 176 -2.68 10.61 1.46
CA ALA A 176 -3.65 9.83 0.69
C ALA A 176 -5.03 9.81 1.35
N ASP A 177 -5.07 9.57 2.65
CA ASP A 177 -6.31 9.32 3.38
C ASP A 177 -7.08 10.61 3.64
N TYR A 178 -6.36 11.72 3.86
CA TYR A 178 -6.89 13.06 4.13
C TYR A 178 -6.43 14.08 3.07
N GLU A 179 -6.45 13.68 1.79
CA GLU A 179 -5.97 14.48 0.65
C GLU A 179 -6.52 15.92 0.66
N ILE A 180 -7.83 16.10 0.87
CA ILE A 180 -8.47 17.42 0.92
C ILE A 180 -7.88 18.29 2.04
N LEU A 181 -7.59 17.72 3.22
CA LEU A 181 -7.00 18.46 4.33
C LEU A 181 -5.53 18.80 4.04
N ALA A 182 -4.78 17.87 3.45
CA ALA A 182 -3.41 18.12 3.04
C ALA A 182 -3.34 19.24 1.98
N GLU A 183 -4.21 19.23 0.98
CA GLU A 183 -4.33 20.28 -0.02
C GLU A 183 -4.68 21.64 0.61
N THR A 184 -5.58 21.65 1.59
CA THR A 184 -5.97 22.87 2.32
C THR A 184 -4.80 23.44 3.10
N HIS A 185 -4.07 22.62 3.86
CA HIS A 185 -2.94 23.07 4.67
C HIS A 185 -1.72 23.49 3.83
N LEU A 186 -1.57 22.94 2.63
CA LEU A 186 -0.49 23.29 1.70
C LEU A 186 -0.91 24.40 0.72
N GLU A 187 -2.12 24.96 0.87
CA GLU A 187 -2.67 26.01 0.01
C GLU A 187 -2.59 25.64 -1.49
N THR A 188 -2.85 24.38 -1.81
CA THR A 188 -2.81 23.86 -3.18
C THR A 188 -4.17 23.28 -3.59
N ARG A 189 -4.45 23.31 -4.89
CA ARG A 189 -5.69 22.70 -5.44
C ARG A 189 -5.55 21.21 -5.68
N ARG A 190 -4.32 20.71 -5.74
CA ARG A 190 -4.00 19.30 -5.98
C ARG A 190 -2.58 19.02 -5.52
N LEU A 191 -2.39 17.91 -4.83
CA LEU A 191 -1.07 17.43 -4.45
C LEU A 191 -0.26 17.01 -5.70
N THR A 192 0.96 17.54 -5.81
CA THR A 192 1.89 17.26 -6.89
C THR A 192 3.02 16.36 -6.42
N ALA A 193 3.82 15.81 -7.35
CA ALA A 193 5.03 15.05 -7.00
C ALA A 193 5.97 15.87 -6.10
N ARG A 194 6.10 17.18 -6.35
CA ARG A 194 6.93 18.09 -5.53
C ARG A 194 6.44 18.18 -4.08
N ASP A 195 5.12 18.13 -3.86
CA ASP A 195 4.58 18.17 -2.50
C ASP A 195 4.92 16.88 -1.75
N PHE A 196 4.86 15.74 -2.42
CA PHE A 196 5.31 14.46 -1.86
C PHE A 196 6.83 14.42 -1.61
N ASP A 197 7.65 15.01 -2.47
CA ASP A 197 9.09 15.12 -2.26
C ASP A 197 9.40 15.97 -1.02
N ARG A 198 8.74 17.12 -0.86
CA ARG A 198 8.88 17.97 0.33
C ARG A 198 8.39 17.28 1.61
N ALA A 199 7.30 16.52 1.51
CA ALA A 199 6.81 15.69 2.61
C ALA A 199 7.87 14.66 3.02
N ALA A 200 8.48 13.98 2.03
CA ALA A 200 9.54 13.00 2.27
C ALA A 200 10.73 13.64 2.99
N GLU A 201 11.23 14.78 2.51
CA GLU A 201 12.34 15.49 3.13
C GLU A 201 12.02 15.88 4.58
N THR A 202 10.81 16.39 4.83
CA THR A 202 10.37 16.78 6.18
C THR A 202 10.28 15.58 7.11
N ILE A 203 9.57 14.52 6.70
CA ILE A 203 9.37 13.32 7.53
C ILE A 203 10.72 12.63 7.80
N ILE A 204 11.55 12.46 6.76
CA ILE A 204 12.90 11.89 6.92
C ILE A 204 13.71 12.72 7.91
N GLY A 205 13.76 14.03 7.74
CA GLY A 205 14.52 14.91 8.64
C GLY A 205 14.07 14.81 10.10
N VAL A 206 12.76 14.75 10.35
CA VAL A 206 12.19 14.59 11.70
C VAL A 206 12.51 13.21 12.27
N VAL A 207 12.31 12.15 11.48
CA VAL A 207 12.55 10.76 11.92
C VAL A 207 14.04 10.54 12.23
N LEU A 208 14.94 10.95 11.35
CA LEU A 208 16.38 10.76 11.57
C LEU A 208 16.85 11.51 12.83
N LYS A 209 16.47 12.77 12.98
CA LYS A 209 16.81 13.57 14.17
C LYS A 209 16.21 12.98 15.44
N GLY A 210 14.94 12.53 15.39
CA GLY A 210 14.26 11.92 16.53
C GLY A 210 14.84 10.58 16.95
N CYS A 211 15.52 9.89 16.02
CA CYS A 211 16.22 8.63 16.27
C CYS A 211 17.73 8.82 16.56
N GLY A 212 18.22 10.06 16.75
CA GLY A 212 19.64 10.31 16.98
C GLY A 212 20.56 9.96 15.81
N ILE A 213 20.03 9.87 14.59
CA ILE A 213 20.79 9.48 13.40
C ILE A 213 21.37 10.73 12.74
N ALA A 214 22.69 10.77 12.58
CA ALA A 214 23.35 11.84 11.84
C ALA A 214 22.95 11.83 10.36
N PRO A 215 22.72 12.98 9.72
CA PRO A 215 22.52 13.06 8.28
C PRO A 215 23.73 12.45 7.55
N SER A 216 23.49 11.65 6.52
CA SER A 216 24.55 11.11 5.67
C SER A 216 25.30 12.27 5.01
N GLY A 217 26.59 12.47 5.37
CA GLY A 217 27.43 13.48 4.74
C GLY A 217 27.77 14.72 5.60
N ALA A 218 27.72 14.62 6.93
CA ALA A 218 28.34 15.60 7.82
C ALA A 218 29.78 15.23 8.12
#